data_3a128f2c0b3d6f984f573e88895b8e5d
#
_entry.id   3a128f2c0b3d6f984f573e88895b8e5d
#
_cell.length_a   1.000
_cell.length_b   1.000
_cell.length_c   1.000
_cell.angle_alpha   90.00
_cell.angle_beta   90.00
_cell.angle_gamma   90.00
#
_symmetry.space_group_name_H-M   'P 1'
#
loop_
_entity.id
_entity.type
_entity.pdbx_description
1 polymer ?
#
loop_
_entity_poly.entity_id
_entity_poly.type
_entity_poly.pdbx_seq_one_letter_code
_entity_poly.pdbx_strand_id
1 'polypeptide(L)'
;TNIPSDAEALSPITATVDDAVKLGADAVGYTLYVGSPAQERDVLQLVKVRRDAEKAGLPLIVWSYPRGKAVNEKGGNSSFAMVDYAARVANELGADVVKVNLPLAPTGGKYNPEGQFKGYNDLLELSQIDQLRWVVQSAGSTGVLISGGSKIGDEDLLNKAKLCLDAGVDGLIFGRNMWQRNFEEALKI
;
A
#
# COMPACT_ATOMS: atom_id res chain seq x y z
N THR A 1 -4.54 -8.73 -7.69
CA THR A 1 -4.35 -9.42 -9.00
C THR A 1 -2.95 -9.99 -9.04
N ASN A 2 -2.81 -11.28 -9.37
CA ASN A 2 -1.49 -11.87 -9.60
C ASN A 2 -0.97 -11.43 -10.96
N ILE A 3 0.25 -10.90 -10.97
CA ILE A 3 0.94 -10.50 -12.18
C ILE A 3 1.98 -11.57 -12.48
N PRO A 4 2.07 -12.07 -13.71
CA PRO A 4 3.20 -12.89 -14.13
C PRO A 4 4.52 -12.17 -13.87
N SER A 5 5.55 -12.88 -13.46
CA SER A 5 6.82 -12.30 -12.99
C SER A 5 7.55 -11.44 -14.03
N ASP A 6 7.29 -11.67 -15.30
CA ASP A 6 7.88 -11.01 -16.47
C ASP A 6 6.97 -9.92 -17.07
N ALA A 7 5.74 -9.77 -16.58
CA ALA A 7 4.80 -8.75 -17.05
C ALA A 7 4.99 -7.41 -16.35
N GLU A 8 4.69 -6.33 -17.06
CA GLU A 8 4.56 -5.00 -16.46
C GLU A 8 3.41 -5.00 -15.44
N ALA A 9 3.67 -4.40 -14.27
CA ALA A 9 2.64 -4.25 -13.26
C ALA A 9 1.61 -3.19 -13.71
N LEU A 10 0.41 -3.64 -14.02
CA LEU A 10 -0.73 -2.82 -14.39
C LEU A 10 -2.00 -3.44 -13.79
N SER A 11 -2.89 -2.61 -13.25
CA SER A 11 -4.21 -3.03 -12.79
C SER A 11 -5.27 -2.69 -13.84
N PRO A 12 -5.68 -3.61 -14.71
CA PRO A 12 -6.76 -3.35 -15.64
C PRO A 12 -8.08 -3.15 -14.88
N ILE A 13 -8.91 -2.23 -15.35
CA ILE A 13 -10.28 -2.08 -14.84
C ILE A 13 -11.09 -3.31 -15.29
N THR A 14 -11.63 -4.04 -14.32
CA THR A 14 -12.44 -5.25 -14.54
C THR A 14 -13.91 -5.07 -14.18
N ALA A 15 -14.24 -3.98 -13.48
CA ALA A 15 -15.59 -3.56 -13.13
C ALA A 15 -15.64 -2.03 -13.06
N THR A 16 -16.81 -1.46 -13.21
CA THR A 16 -17.05 -0.02 -13.12
C THR A 16 -17.51 0.37 -11.71
N VAL A 17 -17.44 1.66 -11.39
CA VAL A 17 -18.04 2.20 -10.14
C VAL A 17 -19.57 1.97 -10.14
N ASP A 18 -20.24 2.08 -11.28
CA ASP A 18 -21.67 1.79 -11.39
C ASP A 18 -22.00 0.33 -11.02
N ASP A 19 -21.12 -0.61 -11.35
CA ASP A 19 -21.30 -2.01 -10.94
C ASP A 19 -21.19 -2.15 -9.42
N ALA A 20 -20.25 -1.44 -8.79
CA ALA A 20 -20.11 -1.41 -7.33
C ALA A 20 -21.36 -0.81 -6.65
N VAL A 21 -21.89 0.30 -7.18
CA VAL A 21 -23.13 0.93 -6.69
C VAL A 21 -24.31 -0.05 -6.78
N LYS A 22 -24.48 -0.75 -7.90
CA LYS A 22 -25.56 -1.76 -8.06
C LYS A 22 -25.45 -2.92 -7.07
N LEU A 23 -24.23 -3.24 -6.63
CA LEU A 23 -23.98 -4.28 -5.64
C LEU A 23 -24.13 -3.78 -4.19
N GLY A 24 -24.41 -2.47 -3.99
CA GLY A 24 -24.52 -1.89 -2.66
C GLY A 24 -23.18 -1.76 -1.93
N ALA A 25 -22.08 -1.53 -2.66
CA ALA A 25 -20.76 -1.38 -2.07
C ALA A 25 -20.66 -0.06 -1.26
N ASP A 26 -19.97 -0.11 -0.12
CA ASP A 26 -19.71 1.06 0.73
C ASP A 26 -18.47 1.82 0.31
N ALA A 27 -17.62 1.26 -0.54
CA ALA A 27 -16.41 1.87 -1.08
C ALA A 27 -15.98 1.18 -2.38
N VAL A 28 -15.11 1.82 -3.14
CA VAL A 28 -14.45 1.22 -4.31
C VAL A 28 -12.95 1.13 -4.09
N GLY A 29 -12.35 0.07 -4.64
CA GLY A 29 -10.93 -0.19 -4.51
C GLY A 29 -10.20 -0.16 -5.85
N TYR A 30 -8.99 0.39 -5.87
CA TYR A 30 -8.11 0.38 -7.04
C TYR A 30 -6.69 0.02 -6.64
N THR A 31 -5.99 -0.78 -7.45
CA THR A 31 -4.58 -1.07 -7.23
C THR A 31 -3.72 -0.20 -8.13
N LEU A 32 -2.86 0.63 -7.55
CA LEU A 32 -1.87 1.45 -8.24
C LEU A 32 -0.48 0.85 -8.08
N TYR A 33 0.19 0.57 -9.19
CA TYR A 33 1.56 0.07 -9.18
C TYR A 33 2.55 1.21 -9.41
N VAL A 34 2.96 1.86 -8.33
CA VAL A 34 3.91 2.98 -8.34
C VAL A 34 5.29 2.49 -8.80
N GLY A 35 5.88 3.19 -9.76
CA GLY A 35 7.20 2.86 -10.33
C GLY A 35 7.17 1.80 -11.44
N SER A 36 6.01 1.24 -11.77
CA SER A 36 5.83 0.36 -12.92
C SER A 36 6.04 1.13 -14.23
N PRO A 37 6.60 0.51 -15.29
CA PRO A 37 6.63 1.09 -16.63
C PRO A 37 5.24 1.45 -17.17
N ALA A 38 4.17 0.81 -16.66
CA ALA A 38 2.78 1.09 -17.02
C ALA A 38 2.12 2.17 -16.15
N GLN A 39 2.86 2.83 -15.26
CA GLN A 39 2.31 3.78 -14.28
C GLN A 39 1.47 4.89 -14.91
N GLU A 40 1.84 5.41 -16.08
CA GLU A 40 1.06 6.44 -16.75
C GLU A 40 -0.37 5.98 -17.03
N ARG A 41 -0.54 4.79 -17.60
CA ARG A 41 -1.86 4.19 -17.87
C ARG A 41 -2.62 3.91 -16.57
N ASP A 42 -1.93 3.44 -15.55
CA ASP A 42 -2.50 3.13 -14.25
C ASP A 42 -3.06 4.39 -13.57
N VAL A 43 -2.32 5.50 -13.62
CA VAL A 43 -2.75 6.81 -13.11
C VAL A 43 -3.97 7.33 -13.88
N LEU A 44 -4.00 7.23 -15.21
CA LEU A 44 -5.15 7.66 -16.01
C LEU A 44 -6.42 6.87 -15.66
N GLN A 45 -6.31 5.57 -15.44
CA GLN A 45 -7.43 4.73 -15.00
C GLN A 45 -7.88 5.12 -13.58
N LEU A 46 -6.93 5.31 -12.65
CA LEU A 46 -7.23 5.74 -11.28
C LEU A 46 -7.99 7.06 -11.25
N VAL A 47 -7.55 8.06 -12.02
CA VAL A 47 -8.25 9.36 -12.13
C VAL A 47 -9.69 9.18 -12.60
N LYS A 48 -9.93 8.26 -13.55
CA LYS A 48 -11.30 7.95 -14.00
C LYS A 48 -12.12 7.32 -12.87
N VAL A 49 -11.59 6.30 -12.20
CA VAL A 49 -12.27 5.62 -11.09
C VAL A 49 -12.57 6.61 -9.96
N ARG A 50 -11.62 7.46 -9.58
CA ARG A 50 -11.81 8.51 -8.58
C ARG A 50 -12.99 9.42 -8.91
N ARG A 51 -13.03 9.96 -10.13
CA ARG A 51 -14.11 10.85 -10.58
C ARG A 51 -15.47 10.19 -10.56
N ASP A 52 -15.54 8.91 -10.94
CA ASP A 52 -16.78 8.16 -10.93
C ASP A 52 -17.20 7.82 -9.47
N ALA A 53 -16.25 7.50 -8.59
CA ALA A 53 -16.50 7.29 -7.15
C ALA A 53 -17.01 8.57 -6.47
N GLU A 54 -16.38 9.72 -6.71
CA GLU A 54 -16.81 11.03 -6.22
C GLU A 54 -18.28 11.34 -6.60
N LYS A 55 -18.65 11.09 -7.88
CA LYS A 55 -20.03 11.27 -8.35
C LYS A 55 -21.02 10.34 -7.66
N ALA A 56 -20.60 9.14 -7.33
CA ALA A 56 -21.41 8.14 -6.64
C ALA A 56 -21.45 8.33 -5.12
N GLY A 57 -20.64 9.25 -4.57
CA GLY A 57 -20.50 9.43 -3.12
C GLY A 57 -19.82 8.27 -2.41
N LEU A 58 -18.99 7.48 -3.14
CA LEU A 58 -18.26 6.33 -2.58
C LEU A 58 -16.81 6.71 -2.29
N PRO A 59 -16.27 6.34 -1.10
CA PRO A 59 -14.85 6.49 -0.81
C PRO A 59 -14.00 5.62 -1.74
N LEU A 60 -12.80 6.13 -2.08
CA LEU A 60 -11.80 5.45 -2.88
C LEU A 60 -10.67 4.91 -2.01
N ILE A 61 -10.50 3.59 -2.00
CA ILE A 61 -9.39 2.91 -1.33
C ILE A 61 -8.34 2.54 -2.38
N VAL A 62 -7.12 3.06 -2.27
CA VAL A 62 -6.03 2.77 -3.20
C VAL A 62 -5.03 1.80 -2.58
N TRP A 63 -4.86 0.62 -3.17
CA TRP A 63 -3.73 -0.27 -2.87
C TRP A 63 -2.50 0.25 -3.62
N SER A 64 -1.66 1.04 -2.96
CA SER A 64 -0.48 1.66 -3.58
C SER A 64 0.75 0.79 -3.34
N TYR A 65 1.16 0.06 -4.38
CA TYR A 65 2.24 -0.91 -4.29
C TYR A 65 3.39 -0.58 -5.23
N PRO A 66 4.56 -0.22 -4.69
CA PRO A 66 5.75 -0.02 -5.52
C PRO A 66 6.10 -1.30 -6.29
N ARG A 67 6.32 -1.19 -7.60
CA ARG A 67 6.68 -2.31 -8.47
C ARG A 67 7.57 -1.83 -9.61
N GLY A 68 8.35 -2.76 -10.16
CA GLY A 68 9.17 -2.53 -11.33
C GLY A 68 10.67 -2.52 -11.04
N LYS A 69 11.47 -2.57 -12.12
CA LYS A 69 12.92 -2.63 -12.04
C LYS A 69 13.50 -1.43 -11.27
N ALA A 70 13.04 -0.22 -11.57
CA ALA A 70 13.51 1.00 -10.91
C ALA A 70 13.25 1.00 -9.39
N VAL A 71 12.14 0.41 -8.94
CA VAL A 71 11.83 0.25 -7.50
C VAL A 71 12.81 -0.73 -6.85
N ASN A 72 13.09 -1.85 -7.51
CA ASN A 72 14.04 -2.85 -7.00
C ASN A 72 15.45 -2.27 -6.87
N GLU A 73 15.90 -1.49 -7.85
CA GLU A 73 17.20 -0.80 -7.84
C GLU A 73 17.29 0.31 -6.78
N LYS A 74 16.16 0.83 -6.32
CA LYS A 74 16.06 1.91 -5.32
C LYS A 74 15.70 1.43 -3.91
N GLY A 75 16.00 0.17 -3.59
CA GLY A 75 15.84 -0.37 -2.24
C GLY A 75 14.71 -1.39 -2.07
N GLY A 76 13.93 -1.65 -3.12
CA GLY A 76 12.89 -2.68 -3.12
C GLY A 76 11.51 -2.16 -2.72
N ASN A 77 10.50 -2.96 -3.04
CA ASN A 77 9.08 -2.60 -3.01
C ASN A 77 8.48 -2.37 -1.60
N SER A 78 9.18 -2.74 -0.56
CA SER A 78 8.78 -2.50 0.84
C SER A 78 9.79 -1.64 1.59
N SER A 79 10.81 -1.09 0.91
CA SER A 79 11.75 -0.19 1.56
C SER A 79 11.04 1.07 2.03
N PHE A 80 11.53 1.65 3.12
CA PHE A 80 10.90 2.80 3.77
C PHE A 80 10.59 3.94 2.80
N ALA A 81 11.57 4.37 2.00
CA ALA A 81 11.36 5.44 1.03
C ALA A 81 10.32 5.08 -0.04
N MET A 82 10.25 3.80 -0.48
CA MET A 82 9.27 3.38 -1.47
C MET A 82 7.85 3.32 -0.90
N VAL A 83 7.71 2.88 0.35
CA VAL A 83 6.41 2.85 1.04
C VAL A 83 5.91 4.27 1.29
N ASP A 84 6.78 5.16 1.76
CA ASP A 84 6.48 6.57 1.98
C ASP A 84 6.06 7.27 0.68
N TYR A 85 6.84 7.09 -0.39
CA TYR A 85 6.50 7.60 -1.71
C TYR A 85 5.16 7.08 -2.22
N ALA A 86 4.86 5.80 -2.03
CA ALA A 86 3.60 5.20 -2.46
C ALA A 86 2.39 5.76 -1.69
N ALA A 87 2.53 6.02 -0.39
CA ALA A 87 1.49 6.66 0.42
C ALA A 87 1.24 8.09 -0.06
N ARG A 88 2.30 8.86 -0.28
CA ARG A 88 2.22 10.23 -0.76
C ARG A 88 1.59 10.35 -2.15
N VAL A 89 1.97 9.50 -3.09
CA VAL A 89 1.39 9.50 -4.45
C VAL A 89 -0.10 9.21 -4.40
N ALA A 90 -0.56 8.26 -3.57
CA ALA A 90 -1.98 7.97 -3.44
C ALA A 90 -2.76 9.17 -2.89
N ASN A 91 -2.22 9.87 -1.88
CA ASN A 91 -2.78 11.12 -1.35
C ASN A 91 -2.92 12.18 -2.46
N GLU A 92 -1.85 12.44 -3.20
CA GLU A 92 -1.85 13.44 -4.29
C GLU A 92 -2.81 13.11 -5.43
N LEU A 93 -3.09 11.82 -5.63
CA LEU A 93 -4.08 11.34 -6.62
C LEU A 93 -5.52 11.30 -6.06
N GLY A 94 -5.73 11.72 -4.82
CA GLY A 94 -7.04 11.88 -4.21
C GLY A 94 -7.66 10.59 -3.68
N ALA A 95 -6.84 9.69 -3.13
CA ALA A 95 -7.34 8.55 -2.37
C ALA A 95 -7.92 9.02 -1.03
N ASP A 96 -9.08 8.50 -0.63
CA ASP A 96 -9.61 8.68 0.72
C ASP A 96 -8.85 7.79 1.71
N VAL A 97 -8.48 6.59 1.27
CA VAL A 97 -7.71 5.63 2.05
C VAL A 97 -6.62 4.99 1.18
N VAL A 98 -5.42 4.86 1.71
CA VAL A 98 -4.33 4.16 1.05
C VAL A 98 -3.92 2.91 1.83
N LYS A 99 -3.75 1.82 1.12
CA LYS A 99 -3.15 0.60 1.67
C LYS A 99 -1.73 0.45 1.15
N VAL A 100 -0.77 0.35 2.07
CA VAL A 100 0.65 0.18 1.78
C VAL A 100 1.25 -1.02 2.51
N ASN A 101 2.48 -1.37 2.16
CA ASN A 101 3.27 -2.36 2.92
C ASN A 101 3.79 -1.73 4.22
N LEU A 102 4.09 -2.57 5.21
CA LEU A 102 4.89 -2.13 6.36
C LEU A 102 6.29 -1.74 5.85
N PRO A 103 6.82 -0.56 6.23
CA PRO A 103 8.16 -0.13 5.82
C PRO A 103 9.24 -1.05 6.40
N LEU A 104 10.22 -1.36 5.56
CA LEU A 104 11.39 -2.18 5.89
C LEU A 104 12.67 -1.44 5.47
N ALA A 105 13.81 -1.91 5.98
CA ALA A 105 15.10 -1.45 5.48
C ALA A 105 15.23 -1.72 3.96
N PRO A 106 15.93 -0.86 3.23
CA PRO A 106 16.18 -1.08 1.80
C PRO A 106 17.05 -2.31 1.57
N THR A 107 16.88 -2.96 0.42
CA THR A 107 17.76 -4.03 -0.03
C THR A 107 19.19 -3.50 -0.09
N GLY A 108 20.14 -4.17 0.56
CA GLY A 108 21.52 -3.70 0.70
C GLY A 108 21.77 -2.81 1.91
N GLY A 109 20.77 -2.54 2.75
CA GLY A 109 20.87 -1.85 4.03
C GLY A 109 20.87 -0.32 3.96
N LYS A 110 21.21 0.29 2.82
CA LYS A 110 21.23 1.74 2.61
C LYS A 110 20.75 2.12 1.20
N TYR A 111 20.29 3.35 1.05
CA TYR A 111 20.00 3.95 -0.25
C TYR A 111 21.29 4.47 -0.89
N ASN A 112 21.31 4.54 -2.24
CA ASN A 112 22.42 5.11 -2.97
C ASN A 112 22.68 6.56 -2.49
N PRO A 113 23.90 6.88 -2.03
CA PRO A 113 24.22 8.21 -1.49
C PRO A 113 24.14 9.33 -2.53
N GLU A 114 24.21 8.99 -3.82
CA GLU A 114 24.04 9.95 -4.92
C GLU A 114 22.62 9.90 -5.52
N GLY A 115 21.74 9.04 -4.98
CA GLY A 115 20.39 8.86 -5.48
C GLY A 115 19.38 9.81 -4.86
N GLN A 116 18.17 9.83 -5.45
CA GLN A 116 17.06 10.69 -5.01
C GLN A 116 16.58 10.41 -3.59
N PHE A 117 16.83 9.20 -3.05
CA PHE A 117 16.40 8.79 -1.70
C PHE A 117 17.53 8.84 -0.67
N LYS A 118 18.66 9.51 -0.99
CA LYS A 118 19.80 9.62 -0.06
C LYS A 118 19.43 10.18 1.31
N GLY A 119 18.50 11.13 1.36
CA GLY A 119 18.02 11.72 2.61
C GLY A 119 17.32 10.73 3.56
N TYR A 120 16.83 9.60 3.04
CA TYR A 120 16.28 8.55 3.89
C TYR A 120 17.34 7.75 4.66
N ASN A 121 18.62 7.84 4.29
CA ASN A 121 19.68 7.15 5.03
C ASN A 121 19.76 7.61 6.49
N ASP A 122 19.57 8.91 6.75
CA ASP A 122 19.55 9.46 8.11
C ASP A 122 18.32 9.01 8.90
N LEU A 123 17.24 8.65 8.20
CA LEU A 123 15.99 8.19 8.80
C LEU A 123 15.96 6.68 9.03
N LEU A 124 16.92 5.90 8.54
CA LEU A 124 17.00 4.47 8.76
C LEU A 124 17.31 4.10 10.23
N GLU A 125 17.88 5.03 11.00
CA GLU A 125 18.12 4.87 12.44
C GLU A 125 16.81 4.98 13.27
N LEU A 126 15.73 5.50 12.69
CA LEU A 126 14.42 5.53 13.35
C LEU A 126 13.91 4.12 13.62
N SER A 127 13.20 3.96 14.73
CA SER A 127 12.49 2.72 15.02
C SER A 127 11.43 2.45 13.95
N GLN A 128 11.04 1.19 13.77
CA GLN A 128 10.02 0.82 12.78
C GLN A 128 8.68 1.55 13.01
N ILE A 129 8.32 1.79 14.27
CA ILE A 129 7.11 2.56 14.60
C ILE A 129 7.24 4.02 14.17
N ASP A 130 8.41 4.63 14.32
CA ASP A 130 8.62 6.03 13.91
C ASP A 130 8.71 6.16 12.38
N GLN A 131 9.32 5.19 11.69
CA GLN A 131 9.24 5.13 10.23
C GLN A 131 7.79 5.01 9.74
N LEU A 132 6.96 4.24 10.44
CA LEU A 132 5.55 4.12 10.08
C LEU A 132 4.76 5.40 10.39
N ARG A 133 5.04 6.08 11.51
CA ARG A 133 4.49 7.42 11.80
C ARG A 133 4.84 8.43 10.72
N TRP A 134 6.06 8.37 10.20
CA TRP A 134 6.47 9.19 9.07
C TRP A 134 5.61 8.95 7.84
N VAL A 135 5.36 7.68 7.49
CA VAL A 135 4.48 7.30 6.36
C VAL A 135 3.06 7.83 6.57
N VAL A 136 2.52 7.70 7.79
CA VAL A 136 1.19 8.24 8.15
C VAL A 136 1.14 9.75 7.94
N GLN A 137 2.17 10.48 8.37
CA GLN A 137 2.25 11.93 8.16
C GLN A 137 2.36 12.30 6.68
N SER A 138 3.14 11.55 5.90
CA SER A 138 3.28 11.78 4.45
C SER A 138 1.98 11.54 3.68
N ALA A 139 1.13 10.65 4.17
CA ALA A 139 -0.19 10.40 3.60
C ALA A 139 -1.17 11.58 3.79
N GLY A 140 -0.82 12.58 4.62
CA GLY A 140 -1.63 13.79 4.81
C GLY A 140 -3.00 13.49 5.42
N SER A 141 -4.06 13.82 4.70
CA SER A 141 -5.45 13.54 5.13
C SER A 141 -5.98 12.18 4.69
N THR A 142 -5.21 11.42 3.92
CA THR A 142 -5.57 10.08 3.46
C THR A 142 -5.41 9.07 4.59
N GLY A 143 -6.45 8.31 4.92
CA GLY A 143 -6.36 7.22 5.90
C GLY A 143 -5.37 6.14 5.47
N VAL A 144 -4.60 5.59 6.40
CA VAL A 144 -3.55 4.60 6.10
C VAL A 144 -3.92 3.22 6.60
N LEU A 145 -3.90 2.24 5.70
CA LEU A 145 -4.05 0.81 6.02
C LEU A 145 -2.75 0.06 5.74
N ILE A 146 -2.37 -0.82 6.65
CA ILE A 146 -1.18 -1.66 6.46
C ILE A 146 -1.55 -3.07 6.00
N SER A 147 -0.81 -3.56 5.01
CA SER A 147 -0.99 -4.90 4.48
C SER A 147 -0.41 -5.98 5.40
N GLY A 148 -1.11 -7.12 5.49
CA GLY A 148 -0.69 -8.26 6.31
C GLY A 148 0.60 -8.94 5.85
N GLY A 149 0.90 -8.88 4.56
CA GLY A 149 2.04 -9.61 4.00
C GLY A 149 1.78 -11.12 3.86
N SER A 150 2.84 -11.93 3.95
CA SER A 150 2.75 -13.40 3.98
C SER A 150 2.18 -13.88 5.32
N LYS A 151 1.70 -15.14 5.37
CA LYS A 151 1.28 -15.76 6.63
C LYS A 151 2.46 -15.84 7.60
N ILE A 152 2.23 -15.43 8.84
CA ILE A 152 3.16 -15.46 9.97
C ILE A 152 2.48 -16.11 11.18
N GLY A 153 3.21 -16.32 12.25
CA GLY A 153 2.67 -16.82 13.52
C GLY A 153 1.68 -15.83 14.16
N ASP A 154 0.87 -16.32 15.10
CA ASP A 154 -0.18 -15.54 15.73
C ASP A 154 0.40 -14.41 16.58
N GLU A 155 1.43 -14.69 17.37
CA GLU A 155 2.12 -13.70 18.19
C GLU A 155 2.74 -12.59 17.34
N ASP A 156 3.43 -12.95 16.24
CA ASP A 156 4.02 -11.98 15.32
C ASP A 156 2.95 -11.13 14.64
N LEU A 157 1.80 -11.74 14.33
CA LEU A 157 0.67 -11.03 13.70
C LEU A 157 0.08 -10.00 14.67
N LEU A 158 -0.14 -10.37 15.93
CA LEU A 158 -0.66 -9.48 16.95
C LEU A 158 0.34 -8.37 17.32
N ASN A 159 1.62 -8.69 17.42
CA ASN A 159 2.67 -7.70 17.64
C ASN A 159 2.75 -6.69 16.48
N LYS A 160 2.65 -7.18 15.24
CA LYS A 160 2.57 -6.32 14.05
C LYS A 160 1.33 -5.44 14.08
N ALA A 161 0.17 -5.99 14.42
CA ALA A 161 -1.07 -5.23 14.54
C ALA A 161 -0.95 -4.12 15.58
N LYS A 162 -0.44 -4.46 16.77
CA LYS A 162 -0.20 -3.49 17.83
C LYS A 162 0.76 -2.37 17.40
N LEU A 163 1.90 -2.72 16.82
CA LEU A 163 2.87 -1.73 16.29
C LEU A 163 2.21 -0.77 15.31
N CYS A 164 1.40 -1.28 14.38
CA CYS A 164 0.70 -0.46 13.39
C CYS A 164 -0.29 0.50 14.05
N LEU A 165 -1.11 0.02 14.98
CA LEU A 165 -2.09 0.85 15.70
C LEU A 165 -1.40 1.90 16.58
N ASP A 166 -0.32 1.53 17.28
CA ASP A 166 0.48 2.46 18.11
C ASP A 166 1.19 3.54 17.25
N ALA A 167 1.40 3.27 15.95
CA ALA A 167 1.92 4.25 15.00
C ALA A 167 0.86 5.21 14.46
N GLY A 168 -0.42 4.95 14.70
CA GLY A 168 -1.53 5.80 14.26
C GLY A 168 -2.07 5.48 12.87
N VAL A 169 -1.91 4.23 12.39
CA VAL A 169 -2.60 3.81 11.16
C VAL A 169 -4.09 3.60 11.45
N ASP A 170 -4.93 3.83 10.44
CA ASP A 170 -6.39 3.73 10.57
C ASP A 170 -6.91 2.29 10.56
N GLY A 171 -6.08 1.33 10.08
CA GLY A 171 -6.48 -0.06 10.08
C GLY A 171 -5.51 -1.02 9.39
N LEU A 172 -5.94 -2.27 9.33
CA LEU A 172 -5.16 -3.41 8.85
C LEU A 172 -5.97 -4.25 7.87
N ILE A 173 -5.33 -4.75 6.82
CA ILE A 173 -5.95 -5.72 5.92
C ILE A 173 -5.08 -6.97 5.84
N PHE A 174 -5.47 -8.00 6.56
CA PHE A 174 -4.77 -9.27 6.70
C PHE A 174 -5.45 -10.37 5.87
N GLY A 175 -5.14 -10.46 4.58
CA GLY A 175 -5.68 -11.51 3.71
C GLY A 175 -5.10 -12.89 4.04
N ARG A 176 -3.86 -13.18 3.59
CA ARG A 176 -3.21 -14.49 3.74
C ARG A 176 -3.08 -14.96 5.18
N ASN A 177 -2.93 -14.05 6.11
CA ASN A 177 -2.89 -14.36 7.54
C ASN A 177 -4.22 -14.90 8.08
N MET A 178 -5.34 -14.68 7.38
CA MET A 178 -6.65 -15.21 7.75
C MET A 178 -7.01 -16.45 6.94
N TRP A 179 -7.14 -16.34 5.62
CA TRP A 179 -7.66 -17.43 4.81
C TRP A 179 -6.70 -18.64 4.58
N GLN A 180 -5.40 -18.50 4.92
CA GLN A 180 -4.45 -19.62 4.94
C GLN A 180 -4.43 -20.38 6.28
N ARG A 181 -5.33 -20.04 7.21
CA ARG A 181 -5.61 -20.78 8.44
C ARG A 181 -6.85 -21.65 8.23
N ASN A 182 -7.03 -22.67 9.08
CA ASN A 182 -8.34 -23.27 9.15
C ASN A 182 -9.34 -22.28 9.79
N PHE A 183 -10.63 -22.51 9.57
CA PHE A 183 -11.70 -21.59 9.98
C PHE A 183 -11.68 -21.29 11.49
N GLU A 184 -11.53 -22.35 12.30
CA GLU A 184 -11.54 -22.23 13.76
C GLU A 184 -10.32 -21.44 14.30
N GLU A 185 -9.17 -21.58 13.66
CA GLU A 185 -7.97 -20.80 14.00
C GLU A 185 -8.14 -19.34 13.58
N ALA A 186 -8.71 -19.10 12.40
CA ALA A 186 -8.92 -17.75 11.90
C ALA A 186 -9.89 -16.93 12.78
N LEU A 187 -10.87 -17.59 13.42
CA LEU A 187 -11.82 -16.92 14.34
C LEU A 187 -11.23 -16.54 15.69
N LYS A 188 -10.07 -17.09 16.06
CA LYS A 188 -9.42 -16.82 17.37
C LYS A 188 -8.44 -15.64 17.33
N ILE A 189 -8.14 -15.15 16.15
CA ILE A 189 -7.28 -13.99 15.91
C ILE A 189 -8.11 -12.73 15.69
#